data_4372134b32a6b93c804a8ef627d1a8ce
#
_entry.id   4372134b32a6b93c804a8ef627d1a8ce
#
_cell.length_a   1.000
_cell.length_b   1.000
_cell.length_c   1.000
_cell.angle_alpha   90.00
_cell.angle_beta   90.00
_cell.angle_gamma   90.00
#
_symmetry.space_group_name_H-M   'P 1'
#
loop_
_entity.id
_entity.type
_entity.pdbx_description
1 polymer ?
#
loop_
_entity_poly.entity_id
_entity_poly.type
_entity_poly.pdbx_seq_one_letter_code
_entity_poly.pdbx_strand_id
1 'polypeptide(L)' 'MNHFVICINNDSNPASLILGKVYRRLPDPEAEAHNMLRVIDEDKSEPNGYLYPASMFAPIELPKVAVQALIGSR' A
#
# COMPACT_ATOMS: atom_id res chain seq x y z
N MET A 1 -6.29 -10.21 -8.74
CA MET A 1 -6.55 -9.17 -7.73
C MET A 1 -5.31 -8.33 -7.47
N ASN A 2 -5.51 -7.06 -7.31
CA ASN A 2 -4.40 -6.14 -7.17
C ASN A 2 -4.02 -5.96 -5.70
N HIS A 3 -2.81 -6.35 -5.35
CA HIS A 3 -2.34 -6.28 -3.97
C HIS A 3 -1.29 -5.18 -3.77
N PHE A 4 -1.04 -4.38 -4.78
CA PHE A 4 -0.03 -3.33 -4.71
C PHE A 4 -0.59 -2.03 -5.20
N VAL A 5 -0.10 -0.95 -4.60
CA VAL A 5 -0.51 0.41 -4.96
C VAL A 5 0.74 1.28 -4.97
N ILE A 6 0.70 2.36 -5.75
CA ILE A 6 1.78 3.34 -5.75
C ILE A 6 1.29 4.61 -5.06
N CYS A 7 2.12 5.18 -4.23
CA CYS A 7 1.77 6.41 -3.51
C CYS A 7 1.83 7.59 -4.48
N ILE A 8 0.69 8.28 -4.66
CA ILE A 8 0.61 9.45 -5.54
C ILE A 8 0.41 10.75 -4.76
N ASN A 9 0.20 10.66 -3.45
CA ASN A 9 0.03 11.84 -2.61
C ASN A 9 0.41 11.46 -1.18
N ASN A 10 1.40 12.14 -0.61
CA ASN A 10 1.81 11.89 0.76
C ASN A 10 1.75 13.14 1.63
N ASP A 11 0.96 14.14 1.22
CA ASP A 11 0.97 15.45 1.87
C ASP A 11 0.62 15.38 3.35
N SER A 12 -0.29 14.49 3.72
CA SER A 12 -0.70 14.35 5.12
C SER A 12 0.21 13.46 5.93
N ASN A 13 1.03 12.62 5.27
CA ASN A 13 1.80 11.58 5.96
C ASN A 13 3.20 11.44 5.37
N PRO A 14 3.97 12.53 5.28
CA PRO A 14 5.28 12.44 4.61
C PRO A 14 6.30 11.57 5.34
N ALA A 15 6.10 11.33 6.64
CA ALA A 15 7.02 10.45 7.38
C ALA A 15 6.69 8.97 7.18
N SER A 16 5.47 8.66 6.79
CA SER A 16 5.00 7.27 6.69
C SER A 16 4.95 6.76 5.26
N LEU A 17 4.90 7.64 4.27
CA LEU A 17 4.74 7.29 2.86
C LEU A 17 5.71 8.08 2.01
N ILE A 18 6.31 7.41 1.04
CA ILE A 18 7.22 8.05 0.08
C ILE A 18 6.49 8.16 -1.24
N LEU A 19 6.43 9.39 -1.77
CA LEU A 19 5.78 9.65 -3.04
C LEU A 19 6.45 8.83 -4.15
N GLY A 20 5.64 8.14 -4.95
CA GLY A 20 6.13 7.35 -6.06
C GLY A 20 6.62 5.96 -5.68
N LYS A 21 6.54 5.59 -4.42
CA LYS A 21 6.94 4.26 -3.99
C LYS A 21 5.76 3.30 -4.03
N VAL A 22 6.06 2.04 -4.32
CA VAL A 22 5.06 0.97 -4.35
C VAL A 22 4.93 0.36 -2.96
N TYR A 23 3.69 0.20 -2.52
CA TYR A 23 3.39 -0.39 -1.22
C TYR A 23 2.44 -1.57 -1.38
N ARG A 24 2.54 -2.51 -0.47
CA ARG A 24 1.62 -3.63 -0.42
C ARG A 24 0.34 -3.21 0.30
N ARG A 25 -0.80 -3.55 -0.30
CA ARG A 25 -2.08 -3.35 0.39
C ARG A 25 -2.60 -4.69 0.87
N LEU A 26 -3.28 -4.66 2.00
CA LEU A 26 -3.94 -5.84 2.55
C LEU A 26 -5.44 -5.75 2.28
N PRO A 27 -6.10 -6.87 1.97
CA PRO A 27 -7.54 -6.83 1.76
C PRO A 27 -8.26 -6.41 3.05
N ASP A 28 -9.18 -5.47 2.91
CA ASP A 28 -9.98 -4.99 4.04
C ASP A 28 -11.29 -4.46 3.46
N PRO A 29 -12.28 -5.36 3.24
CA PRO A 29 -13.51 -4.95 2.59
C PRO A 29 -14.24 -3.83 3.30
N GLU A 30 -14.21 -3.81 4.63
CA GLU A 30 -14.87 -2.76 5.37
C GLU A 30 -14.22 -1.40 5.14
N ALA A 31 -12.89 -1.35 5.18
CA ALA A 31 -12.17 -0.11 4.91
C ALA A 31 -12.42 0.35 3.48
N GLU A 32 -12.40 -0.60 2.53
CA GLU A 32 -12.58 -0.27 1.12
C GLU A 32 -13.97 0.28 0.85
N ALA A 33 -14.98 -0.18 1.58
CA ALA A 33 -16.33 0.35 1.47
C ALA A 33 -16.40 1.81 1.90
N HIS A 34 -15.44 2.29 2.66
CA HIS A 34 -15.36 3.68 3.12
C HIS A 34 -14.25 4.45 2.40
N ASN A 35 -13.80 3.97 1.25
CA ASN A 35 -12.75 4.61 0.44
C ASN A 35 -11.42 4.71 1.17
N MET A 36 -11.14 3.72 2.02
CA MET A 36 -9.86 3.60 2.72
C MET A 36 -9.17 2.33 2.25
N LEU A 37 -7.85 2.35 2.32
CA LEU A 37 -7.04 1.16 2.04
C LEU A 37 -6.17 0.84 3.25
N ARG A 38 -5.97 -0.45 3.49
CA ARG A 38 -5.03 -0.91 4.50
C ARG A 38 -3.70 -1.17 3.82
N VAL A 39 -2.66 -0.44 4.23
CA VAL A 39 -1.38 -0.41 3.52
C VAL A 39 -0.25 -0.65 4.52
N ILE A 40 0.71 -1.49 4.12
CA ILE A 40 1.97 -1.63 4.87
C ILE A 40 2.86 -0.48 4.46
N ASP A 41 2.99 0.51 5.35
CA ASP A 41 3.74 1.73 5.05
C ASP A 41 5.21 1.62 5.49
N GLU A 42 5.89 2.75 5.69
CA GLU A 42 7.29 2.74 6.08
C GLU A 42 7.51 2.19 7.49
N ASP A 43 6.48 2.18 8.33
CA ASP A 43 6.57 1.59 9.66
C ASP A 43 6.30 0.09 9.56
N LYS A 44 7.36 -0.68 9.41
CA LYS A 44 7.25 -2.13 9.22
C LYS A 44 6.97 -2.89 10.51
N SER A 45 6.89 -2.19 11.63
CA SER A 45 6.61 -2.84 12.92
C SER A 45 5.15 -3.24 13.07
N GLU A 46 4.27 -2.71 12.22
CA GLU A 46 2.85 -3.03 12.28
C GLU A 46 2.47 -4.01 11.17
N PRO A 47 2.33 -5.30 11.47
CA PRO A 47 2.07 -6.29 10.43
C PRO A 47 0.70 -6.14 9.75
N ASN A 48 -0.24 -5.47 10.40
CA ASN A 48 -1.57 -5.25 9.83
C ASN A 48 -1.66 -3.93 9.07
N GLY A 49 -0.56 -3.19 8.98
CA GLY A 49 -0.54 -1.92 8.29
C GLY A 49 -1.42 -0.87 8.94
N TYR A 50 -1.65 0.20 8.17
CA TYR A 50 -2.45 1.32 8.65
C TYR A 50 -3.47 1.70 7.58
N LEU A 51 -4.55 2.36 7.98
CA LEU A 51 -5.59 2.79 7.06
C LEU A 51 -5.25 4.18 6.51
N TYR A 52 -5.40 4.31 5.20
CA TYR A 52 -5.17 5.57 4.49
C TYR A 52 -6.30 5.83 3.51
N PRO A 53 -6.59 7.10 3.19
CA PRO A 53 -7.55 7.38 2.12
C PRO A 53 -7.08 6.78 0.80
N ALA A 54 -8.00 6.13 0.09
CA ALA A 54 -7.67 5.49 -1.17
C ALA A 54 -7.13 6.49 -2.20
N SER A 55 -7.53 7.77 -2.08
CA SER A 55 -7.09 8.80 -3.01
C SER A 55 -5.59 9.09 -2.96
N MET A 56 -4.91 8.61 -1.93
CA MET A 56 -3.45 8.78 -1.83
C MET A 56 -2.68 7.79 -2.69
N PHE A 57 -3.37 6.84 -3.31
CA PHE A 57 -2.73 5.75 -4.02
C PHE A 57 -3.39 5.49 -5.36
N ALA A 58 -2.63 4.89 -6.27
CA ALA A 58 -3.17 4.35 -7.52
C ALA A 58 -2.86 2.85 -7.57
N PRO A 59 -3.80 2.03 -8.05
CA PRO A 59 -3.54 0.60 -8.19
C PRO A 59 -2.47 0.38 -9.26
N ILE A 60 -1.67 -0.67 -9.06
CA ILE A 60 -0.60 -0.98 -9.98
C ILE A 60 -0.52 -2.50 -10.16
N GLU A 61 -0.33 -2.92 -11.40
CA GLU A 61 -0.13 -4.31 -11.76
C GLU A 61 1.36 -4.56 -11.89
N LEU A 62 1.85 -5.62 -11.26
CA LEU A 62 3.27 -5.94 -11.28
C LEU A 62 3.48 -7.33 -11.86
N PRO A 63 4.59 -7.53 -12.58
CA PRO A 63 4.96 -8.88 -12.99
C PRO A 63 5.20 -9.76 -11.78
N LYS A 64 5.03 -11.07 -11.96
CA LYS A 64 5.17 -12.02 -10.87
C LYS A 64 6.53 -11.91 -10.17
N VAL A 65 7.60 -11.73 -10.94
CA VAL A 65 8.94 -11.64 -10.35
C VAL A 65 9.07 -10.41 -9.45
N ALA A 66 8.40 -9.29 -9.82
CA ALA A 66 8.42 -8.09 -8.99
C ALA A 66 7.62 -8.29 -7.72
N VAL A 67 6.49 -8.97 -7.80
CA VAL A 67 5.69 -9.30 -6.62
C VAL A 67 6.50 -10.14 -5.66
N GLN A 68 7.19 -11.14 -6.15
CA GLN A 68 8.01 -12.01 -5.31
C GLN A 68 9.13 -11.24 -4.63
N ALA A 69 9.74 -10.30 -5.36
CA ALA A 69 10.81 -9.48 -4.78
C ALA A 69 10.28 -8.59 -3.65
N LEU A 70 9.08 -8.02 -3.84
CA LEU A 70 8.52 -7.09 -2.87
C LEU A 70 8.03 -7.77 -1.60
N ILE A 71 7.49 -8.98 -1.70
CA ILE A 71 7.01 -9.67 -0.50
C ILE A 71 8.07 -10.57 0.11
N GLY A 72 9.32 -10.49 -0.39
CA GLY A 72 10.43 -11.09 0.28
C GLY A 72 10.39 -12.60 0.30
N SER A 73 10.34 -13.13 -0.83
CA SER A 73 10.47 -14.54 -0.93
C SER A 73 11.70 -14.96 -0.20
N ARG A 74 12.05 -15.09 0.42
CA ARG A 74 13.22 -15.26 0.90
C ARG A 74 13.32 -15.68 1.48
#